data_f2741b8fae865d8c06016d993327fad0
#
_entry.id   f2741b8fae865d8c06016d993327fad0
#
_cell.length_a   1.000
_cell.length_b   1.000
_cell.length_c   1.000
_cell.angle_alpha   90.00
_cell.angle_beta   90.00
_cell.angle_gamma   90.00
#
_symmetry.space_group_name_H-M   'P 1'
#
loop_
_entity.id
_entity.type
_entity.pdbx_description
1 polymer ?
#
loop_
_entity_poly.entity_id
_entity_poly.type
_entity_poly.pdbx_seq_one_letter_code
_entity_poly.pdbx_strand_id
1 'polypeptide(L)'
;ITGGATGTEYSYIDLFVYNQQVFISTLLPLLDEYPEYSFYLSEFCRQGQLCRLSDSEPWKGESPDGISYSPGDDTFFSQIEEWNEKDEYTKSIRALEAIPEEQQDYRIKMLLVSAYENYAIIGDNDEGTERWKGDRVLLKAIRLMETVRDEGEKNANWNMRMAYAYQYLMRQEEKAIEYAKRWAELDPEDSSAKEVIEECMEEISKRENSSNVKESDTMEPCATSNTH
;
A
#
# COMPACT_ATOMS: atom_id res chain seq x y z
N ILE A 1 -14.07 12.38 17.61
CA ILE A 1 -13.60 11.72 18.84
C ILE A 1 -14.79 11.65 19.79
N THR A 2 -15.14 10.45 20.24
CA THR A 2 -16.30 10.22 21.11
C THR A 2 -15.90 9.82 22.52
N GLY A 3 -14.68 9.36 22.72
CA GLY A 3 -14.12 8.95 23.99
C GLY A 3 -12.64 8.61 23.87
N GLY A 4 -12.07 8.24 24.98
CA GLY A 4 -10.70 7.76 25.09
C GLY A 4 -10.33 7.54 26.53
N ALA A 5 -9.39 6.67 26.81
CA ALA A 5 -8.83 6.45 28.11
C ALA A 5 -7.37 6.02 28.02
N THR A 6 -6.65 6.20 29.12
CA THR A 6 -5.28 5.73 29.29
C THR A 6 -5.27 4.67 30.37
N GLY A 7 -4.93 3.43 29.98
CA GLY A 7 -4.74 2.31 30.88
C GLY A 7 -3.28 2.04 31.18
N THR A 8 -3.01 1.00 31.96
CA THR A 8 -1.65 0.55 32.26
C THR A 8 -0.96 -0.15 31.08
N GLU A 9 -1.73 -0.73 30.16
CA GLU A 9 -1.22 -1.45 28.98
C GLU A 9 -1.45 -0.70 27.68
N TYR A 10 -2.62 -0.04 27.56
CA TYR A 10 -3.02 0.65 26.33
C TYR A 10 -3.67 2.00 26.62
N SER A 11 -3.46 2.93 25.68
CA SER A 11 -4.30 4.13 25.55
C SER A 11 -5.17 3.96 24.30
N TYR A 12 -6.43 4.38 24.37
CA TYR A 12 -7.34 4.26 23.23
C TYR A 12 -8.16 5.54 23.00
N ILE A 13 -8.60 5.69 21.77
CA ILE A 13 -9.47 6.79 21.33
C ILE A 13 -10.64 6.18 20.58
N ASP A 14 -11.86 6.47 21.02
CA ASP A 14 -13.07 6.06 20.31
C ASP A 14 -13.40 7.04 19.21
N LEU A 15 -13.62 6.51 18.00
CA LEU A 15 -13.93 7.29 16.81
C LEU A 15 -15.17 6.73 16.12
N PHE A 16 -16.05 7.62 15.63
CA PHE A 16 -17.02 7.25 14.61
C PHE A 16 -16.39 7.48 13.23
N VAL A 17 -16.26 6.38 12.46
CA VAL A 17 -15.65 6.40 11.14
C VAL A 17 -16.74 6.14 10.12
N TYR A 18 -17.10 7.14 9.31
CA TYR A 18 -18.11 7.02 8.26
C TYR A 18 -17.57 6.31 7.01
N ASN A 19 -16.27 6.48 6.74
CA ASN A 19 -15.57 5.81 5.66
C ASN A 19 -14.25 5.27 6.20
N GLN A 20 -14.22 3.97 6.48
CA GLN A 20 -13.06 3.30 7.07
C GLN A 20 -11.81 3.46 6.23
N GLN A 21 -11.95 3.48 4.92
CA GLN A 21 -10.83 3.54 4.01
C GLN A 21 -10.19 4.91 3.94
N VAL A 22 -11.00 5.98 3.80
CA VAL A 22 -10.50 7.36 3.88
C VAL A 22 -9.86 7.59 5.24
N PHE A 23 -10.44 7.03 6.30
CA PHE A 23 -9.87 7.11 7.64
C PHE A 23 -8.50 6.45 7.71
N ILE A 24 -8.36 5.20 7.27
CA ILE A 24 -7.09 4.45 7.29
C ILE A 24 -6.05 5.14 6.43
N SER A 25 -6.37 5.53 5.19
CA SER A 25 -5.44 6.21 4.29
C SER A 25 -4.96 7.56 4.82
N THR A 26 -5.78 8.24 5.64
CA THR A 26 -5.40 9.49 6.29
C THR A 26 -4.58 9.23 7.55
N LEU A 27 -4.91 8.16 8.29
CA LEU A 27 -4.29 7.85 9.57
C LEU A 27 -2.87 7.29 9.42
N LEU A 28 -2.67 6.35 8.48
CA LEU A 28 -1.39 5.68 8.30
C LEU A 28 -0.20 6.64 8.14
N PRO A 29 -0.29 7.73 7.34
CA PRO A 29 0.76 8.73 7.27
C PRO A 29 1.11 9.39 8.60
N LEU A 30 0.10 9.62 9.43
CA LEU A 30 0.31 10.25 10.75
C LEU A 30 0.97 9.27 11.72
N LEU A 31 0.67 7.97 11.62
CA LEU A 31 1.29 6.96 12.48
C LEU A 31 2.78 6.76 12.15
N ASP A 32 3.21 7.05 10.92
CA ASP A 32 4.61 7.01 10.52
C ASP A 32 5.47 8.07 11.22
N GLU A 33 4.86 9.13 11.76
CA GLU A 33 5.56 10.14 12.56
C GLU A 33 5.93 9.62 13.97
N TYR A 34 5.36 8.46 14.37
CA TYR A 34 5.53 7.89 15.72
C TYR A 34 5.98 6.42 15.65
N PRO A 35 7.16 6.14 15.09
CA PRO A 35 7.63 4.77 14.84
C PRO A 35 7.92 3.97 16.12
N GLU A 36 8.04 4.62 17.26
CA GLU A 36 8.25 3.99 18.57
C GLU A 36 6.99 3.37 19.17
N TYR A 37 5.80 3.70 18.64
CA TYR A 37 4.53 3.20 19.15
C TYR A 37 3.92 2.15 18.23
N SER A 38 3.24 1.18 18.84
CA SER A 38 2.40 0.21 18.13
C SER A 38 0.95 0.66 18.17
N PHE A 39 0.32 0.75 17.00
CA PHE A 39 -1.06 1.20 16.87
C PHE A 39 -1.97 0.05 16.45
N TYR A 40 -3.17 0.03 17.01
CA TYR A 40 -4.17 -1.00 16.74
C TYR A 40 -5.50 -0.36 16.40
N LEU A 41 -6.21 -0.92 15.43
CA LEU A 41 -7.61 -0.61 15.14
C LEU A 41 -8.48 -1.76 15.62
N SER A 42 -9.54 -1.45 16.37
CA SER A 42 -10.53 -2.43 16.79
C SER A 42 -11.92 -1.93 16.42
N GLU A 43 -12.74 -2.80 15.88
CA GLU A 43 -14.17 -2.52 15.77
C GLU A 43 -14.80 -2.56 17.16
N PHE A 44 -15.76 -1.65 17.38
CA PHE A 44 -16.52 -1.56 18.62
C PHE A 44 -17.58 -2.68 18.73
N CYS A 45 -17.12 -3.93 18.70
CA CYS A 45 -17.95 -5.10 18.91
C CYS A 45 -17.28 -6.08 19.88
N ARG A 46 -18.08 -6.85 20.63
CA ARG A 46 -17.59 -7.79 21.65
C ARG A 46 -16.67 -8.89 21.12
N GLN A 47 -16.53 -9.04 19.81
CA GLN A 47 -15.70 -10.05 19.14
C GLN A 47 -14.76 -9.43 18.10
N GLY A 48 -14.57 -8.10 18.11
CA GLY A 48 -13.69 -7.40 17.18
C GLY A 48 -12.26 -7.89 17.34
N GLN A 49 -11.65 -8.30 16.23
CA GLN A 49 -10.23 -8.58 16.19
C GLN A 49 -9.46 -7.27 16.23
N LEU A 50 -8.41 -7.21 17.05
CA LEU A 50 -7.46 -6.12 17.00
C LEU A 50 -6.69 -6.20 15.68
N CYS A 51 -6.84 -5.17 14.85
CA CYS A 51 -6.03 -5.01 13.66
C CYS A 51 -4.84 -4.12 14.02
N ARG A 52 -3.64 -4.66 13.97
CA ARG A 52 -2.41 -3.90 14.21
C ARG A 52 -2.14 -3.01 13.00
N LEU A 53 -2.11 -1.70 13.20
CA LEU A 53 -1.92 -0.71 12.14
C LEU A 53 -0.47 -0.29 11.93
N SER A 54 0.39 -0.53 12.91
CA SER A 54 1.81 -0.22 12.81
C SER A 54 2.66 -1.25 13.53
N ASP A 55 3.72 -1.65 12.87
CA ASP A 55 4.85 -2.35 13.43
C ASP A 55 6.11 -1.53 13.17
N SER A 56 7.18 -1.81 13.92
CA SER A 56 8.50 -1.39 13.46
C SER A 56 8.72 -1.98 12.07
N GLU A 57 9.10 -1.16 11.10
CA GLU A 57 9.39 -1.66 9.76
C GLU A 57 10.51 -2.70 9.84
N PRO A 58 10.35 -3.90 9.23
CA PRO A 58 11.31 -5.00 9.39
C PRO A 58 12.69 -4.66 8.80
N TRP A 59 12.75 -3.67 7.92
CA TRP A 59 14.00 -3.20 7.32
C TRP A 59 14.69 -2.07 8.09
N LYS A 60 14.11 -1.53 9.17
CA LYS A 60 14.82 -0.55 10.03
C LYS A 60 16.03 -1.19 10.69
N GLY A 61 17.18 -0.60 10.48
CA GLY A 61 18.46 -1.05 11.02
C GLY A 61 19.64 -0.72 10.11
N GLU A 62 20.80 -1.25 10.46
CA GLU A 62 21.99 -1.10 9.63
C GLU A 62 21.83 -1.84 8.30
N SER A 63 22.50 -1.36 7.26
CA SER A 63 22.54 -2.02 5.95
C SER A 63 23.00 -3.47 6.11
N PRO A 64 22.32 -4.45 5.47
CA PRO A 64 22.69 -5.85 5.59
C PRO A 64 24.10 -6.08 5.01
N ASP A 65 24.83 -6.99 5.63
CA ASP A 65 26.12 -7.50 5.16
C ASP A 65 27.23 -6.42 4.95
N GLY A 66 27.08 -5.25 5.60
CA GLY A 66 28.07 -4.16 5.52
C GLY A 66 28.16 -3.50 4.15
N ILE A 67 27.18 -3.68 3.29
CA ILE A 67 27.13 -3.07 1.97
C ILE A 67 26.77 -1.58 2.12
N SER A 68 27.56 -0.73 1.50
CA SER A 68 27.34 0.71 1.45
C SER A 68 27.34 1.19 0.01
N TYR A 69 26.44 2.10 -0.30
CA TYR A 69 26.38 2.74 -1.60
C TYR A 69 27.56 3.70 -1.78
N SER A 70 28.19 3.63 -2.95
CA SER A 70 29.12 4.64 -3.46
C SER A 70 28.74 5.02 -4.88
N PRO A 71 28.69 6.31 -5.23
CA PRO A 71 28.38 6.73 -6.59
C PRO A 71 29.34 6.10 -7.61
N GLY A 72 28.79 5.41 -8.63
CA GLY A 72 29.58 4.73 -9.67
C GLY A 72 30.03 3.32 -9.30
N ASP A 73 29.58 2.75 -8.19
CA ASP A 73 29.84 1.37 -7.81
C ASP A 73 28.72 0.44 -8.32
N ASP A 74 28.99 -0.26 -9.39
CA ASP A 74 28.03 -1.20 -9.98
C ASP A 74 27.80 -2.45 -9.10
N THR A 75 28.70 -2.75 -8.15
CA THR A 75 28.57 -3.92 -7.28
C THR A 75 27.40 -3.77 -6.32
N PHE A 76 27.12 -2.55 -5.87
CA PHE A 76 25.94 -2.27 -5.04
C PHE A 76 24.63 -2.64 -5.77
N PHE A 77 24.48 -2.20 -7.02
CA PHE A 77 23.28 -2.47 -7.80
C PHE A 77 23.14 -3.95 -8.14
N SER A 78 24.24 -4.63 -8.47
CA SER A 78 24.23 -6.08 -8.71
C SER A 78 23.79 -6.86 -7.47
N GLN A 79 24.15 -6.39 -6.28
CA GLN A 79 23.70 -7.02 -5.04
C GLN A 79 22.19 -6.78 -4.77
N ILE A 80 21.67 -5.58 -5.08
CA ILE A 80 20.22 -5.31 -5.02
C ILE A 80 19.45 -6.23 -5.98
N GLU A 81 19.95 -6.41 -7.20
CA GLU A 81 19.37 -7.32 -8.19
C GLU A 81 19.37 -8.78 -7.68
N GLU A 82 20.48 -9.26 -7.12
CA GLU A 82 20.60 -10.61 -6.56
C GLU A 82 19.60 -10.84 -5.41
N TRP A 83 19.43 -9.87 -4.51
CA TRP A 83 18.44 -9.97 -3.43
C TRP A 83 17.01 -9.98 -3.97
N ASN A 84 16.70 -9.15 -4.97
CA ASN A 84 15.37 -9.12 -5.58
C ASN A 84 15.06 -10.43 -6.33
N GLU A 85 16.05 -11.07 -6.99
CA GLU A 85 15.89 -12.39 -7.62
C GLU A 85 15.65 -13.53 -6.63
N LYS A 86 16.03 -13.32 -5.36
CA LYS A 86 15.84 -14.28 -4.26
C LYS A 86 14.64 -13.94 -3.37
N ASP A 87 13.83 -12.96 -3.76
CA ASP A 87 12.71 -12.44 -2.97
C ASP A 87 13.12 -11.94 -1.56
N GLU A 88 14.37 -11.47 -1.42
CA GLU A 88 14.89 -10.90 -0.18
C GLU A 88 14.70 -9.36 -0.16
N TYR A 89 13.46 -8.92 -0.40
CA TYR A 89 13.13 -7.49 -0.59
C TYR A 89 13.44 -6.62 0.64
N THR A 90 13.31 -7.15 1.85
CA THR A 90 13.68 -6.46 3.08
C THR A 90 15.16 -6.01 3.08
N LYS A 91 16.05 -6.85 2.53
CA LYS A 91 17.48 -6.50 2.42
C LYS A 91 17.68 -5.37 1.41
N SER A 92 17.03 -5.47 0.24
CA SER A 92 17.07 -4.43 -0.80
C SER A 92 16.56 -3.10 -0.27
N ILE A 93 15.40 -3.09 0.40
CA ILE A 93 14.82 -1.88 0.99
C ILE A 93 15.77 -1.26 2.00
N ARG A 94 16.32 -2.06 2.93
CA ARG A 94 17.24 -1.58 3.96
C ARG A 94 18.49 -0.94 3.38
N ALA A 95 19.09 -1.56 2.36
CA ALA A 95 20.28 -1.03 1.71
C ALA A 95 19.98 0.27 0.95
N LEU A 96 18.86 0.34 0.24
CA LEU A 96 18.44 1.52 -0.52
C LEU A 96 18.02 2.69 0.38
N GLU A 97 17.29 2.42 1.48
CA GLU A 97 16.92 3.45 2.47
C GLU A 97 18.12 4.00 3.25
N ALA A 98 19.23 3.23 3.37
CA ALA A 98 20.45 3.71 3.99
C ALA A 98 21.19 4.76 3.14
N ILE A 99 20.84 4.92 1.86
CA ILE A 99 21.39 5.97 1.00
C ILE A 99 20.81 7.32 1.43
N PRO A 100 21.64 8.34 1.75
CA PRO A 100 21.14 9.67 2.08
C PRO A 100 20.22 10.23 0.99
N GLU A 101 19.14 10.91 1.38
CA GLU A 101 18.10 11.39 0.47
C GLU A 101 18.67 12.27 -0.66
N GLU A 102 19.67 13.09 -0.35
CA GLU A 102 20.37 13.94 -1.32
C GLU A 102 21.19 13.18 -2.38
N GLN A 103 21.41 11.87 -2.16
CA GLN A 103 22.08 10.97 -3.11
C GLN A 103 21.11 10.04 -3.82
N GLN A 104 19.84 10.04 -3.43
CA GLN A 104 18.81 9.23 -4.07
C GLN A 104 18.31 9.90 -5.35
N ASP A 105 18.95 9.56 -6.46
CA ASP A 105 18.48 9.95 -7.79
C ASP A 105 17.23 9.18 -8.23
N TYR A 106 16.72 9.51 -9.41
CA TYR A 106 15.54 8.85 -9.99
C TYR A 106 15.70 7.32 -10.04
N ARG A 107 16.87 6.81 -10.43
CA ARG A 107 17.14 5.37 -10.56
C ARG A 107 17.03 4.68 -9.19
N ILE A 108 17.68 5.23 -8.17
CA ILE A 108 17.66 4.69 -6.80
C ILE A 108 16.24 4.69 -6.24
N LYS A 109 15.51 5.80 -6.41
CA LYS A 109 14.11 5.89 -5.97
C LYS A 109 13.22 4.87 -6.66
N MET A 110 13.37 4.64 -7.97
CA MET A 110 12.58 3.63 -8.69
C MET A 110 12.95 2.18 -8.31
N LEU A 111 14.20 1.91 -7.96
CA LEU A 111 14.60 0.61 -7.39
C LEU A 111 13.97 0.39 -6.01
N LEU A 112 13.95 1.42 -5.17
CA LEU A 112 13.31 1.36 -3.86
C LEU A 112 11.79 1.18 -3.98
N VAL A 113 11.14 1.88 -4.92
CA VAL A 113 9.73 1.66 -5.25
C VAL A 113 9.47 0.21 -5.64
N SER A 114 10.29 -0.35 -6.54
CA SER A 114 10.17 -1.74 -6.96
C SER A 114 10.27 -2.72 -5.79
N ALA A 115 11.24 -2.50 -4.89
CA ALA A 115 11.43 -3.33 -3.71
C ALA A 115 10.24 -3.21 -2.74
N TYR A 116 9.69 -2.01 -2.54
CA TYR A 116 8.48 -1.81 -1.73
C TYR A 116 7.27 -2.54 -2.30
N GLU A 117 7.01 -2.41 -3.61
CA GLU A 117 5.88 -3.07 -4.26
C GLU A 117 6.00 -4.59 -4.17
N ASN A 118 7.17 -5.14 -4.49
CA ASN A 118 7.39 -6.58 -4.42
C ASN A 118 7.23 -7.10 -2.98
N TYR A 119 7.79 -6.40 -1.99
CA TYR A 119 7.57 -6.76 -0.59
C TYR A 119 6.09 -6.70 -0.21
N ALA A 120 5.38 -5.68 -0.65
CA ALA A 120 3.96 -5.51 -0.32
C ALA A 120 3.06 -6.58 -0.95
N ILE A 121 3.39 -7.03 -2.16
CA ILE A 121 2.56 -7.93 -2.99
C ILE A 121 2.97 -9.39 -2.80
N ILE A 122 4.27 -9.67 -2.82
CA ILE A 122 4.84 -11.02 -2.80
C ILE A 122 5.29 -11.38 -1.36
N GLY A 123 5.94 -10.45 -0.67
CA GLY A 123 6.58 -10.70 0.61
C GLY A 123 7.99 -11.27 0.49
N ASP A 124 8.76 -11.23 1.57
CA ASP A 124 10.09 -11.85 1.60
C ASP A 124 9.97 -13.37 1.48
N ASN A 125 10.84 -13.99 0.66
CA ASN A 125 10.88 -15.43 0.40
C ASN A 125 9.52 -16.05 -0.01
N ASP A 126 8.69 -15.28 -0.72
CA ASP A 126 7.34 -15.69 -1.15
C ASP A 126 6.40 -16.05 0.03
N GLU A 127 6.67 -15.52 1.22
CA GLU A 127 5.83 -15.78 2.40
C GLU A 127 4.55 -14.94 2.44
N GLY A 128 4.45 -13.96 1.55
CA GLY A 128 3.36 -12.99 1.52
C GLY A 128 3.48 -11.92 2.60
N THR A 129 2.78 -10.84 2.41
CA THR A 129 2.74 -9.74 3.38
C THR A 129 1.32 -9.53 3.88
N GLU A 130 1.13 -9.36 5.20
CA GLU A 130 -0.17 -9.03 5.77
C GLU A 130 -0.73 -7.78 5.09
N ARG A 131 -2.01 -7.83 4.68
CA ARG A 131 -2.66 -6.81 3.85
C ARG A 131 -2.39 -5.37 4.31
N TRP A 132 -2.56 -5.10 5.60
CA TRP A 132 -2.37 -3.76 6.14
C TRP A 132 -0.90 -3.29 6.10
N LYS A 133 0.07 -4.21 6.22
CA LYS A 133 1.49 -3.91 6.03
C LYS A 133 1.75 -3.58 4.57
N GLY A 134 1.21 -4.40 3.66
CA GLY A 134 1.29 -4.17 2.22
C GLY A 134 0.73 -2.80 1.83
N ASP A 135 -0.48 -2.45 2.29
CA ASP A 135 -1.11 -1.16 2.00
C ASP A 135 -0.23 0.02 2.46
N ARG A 136 0.38 -0.08 3.65
CA ARG A 136 1.30 0.95 4.17
C ARG A 136 2.54 1.12 3.30
N VAL A 137 3.14 0.01 2.88
CA VAL A 137 4.34 0.02 2.04
C VAL A 137 4.03 0.54 0.64
N LEU A 138 2.88 0.18 0.06
CA LEU A 138 2.42 0.73 -1.23
C LEU A 138 2.19 2.24 -1.16
N LEU A 139 1.61 2.74 -0.07
CA LEU A 139 1.48 4.19 0.14
C LEU A 139 2.85 4.88 0.23
N LYS A 140 3.86 4.23 0.83
CA LYS A 140 5.23 4.73 0.87
C LYS A 140 5.85 4.77 -0.53
N ALA A 141 5.65 3.72 -1.33
CA ALA A 141 6.08 3.67 -2.73
C ALA A 141 5.45 4.80 -3.56
N ILE A 142 4.14 5.02 -3.44
CA ILE A 142 3.43 6.10 -4.14
C ILE A 142 3.99 7.47 -3.77
N ARG A 143 4.21 7.74 -2.48
CA ARG A 143 4.81 9.02 -2.05
C ARG A 143 6.20 9.24 -2.62
N LEU A 144 7.02 8.19 -2.65
CA LEU A 144 8.35 8.27 -3.23
C LEU A 144 8.29 8.55 -4.73
N MET A 145 7.39 7.89 -5.46
CA MET A 145 7.16 8.17 -6.89
C MET A 145 6.70 9.61 -7.13
N GLU A 146 5.86 10.16 -6.25
CA GLU A 146 5.42 11.56 -6.35
C GLU A 146 6.59 12.56 -6.25
N THR A 147 7.65 12.25 -5.49
CA THR A 147 8.84 13.13 -5.40
C THR A 147 9.63 13.23 -6.70
N VAL A 148 9.40 12.31 -7.64
CA VAL A 148 10.07 12.25 -8.96
C VAL A 148 9.08 12.32 -10.12
N ARG A 149 7.87 12.85 -9.88
CA ARG A 149 6.81 12.93 -10.88
C ARG A 149 7.24 13.65 -12.17
N ASP A 150 7.94 14.77 -12.06
CA ASP A 150 8.36 15.59 -13.20
C ASP A 150 9.22 14.80 -14.18
N GLU A 151 10.03 13.86 -13.69
CA GLU A 151 10.85 12.97 -14.50
C GLU A 151 10.07 11.72 -14.95
N GLY A 152 9.15 11.24 -14.08
CA GLY A 152 8.47 9.96 -14.20
C GLY A 152 7.20 9.97 -15.04
N GLU A 153 6.39 11.04 -15.02
CA GLU A 153 5.05 11.04 -15.61
C GLU A 153 4.98 10.72 -17.12
N LYS A 154 6.10 10.95 -17.83
CA LYS A 154 6.26 10.61 -19.25
C LYS A 154 6.98 9.28 -19.50
N ASN A 155 7.23 8.52 -18.45
CA ASN A 155 7.91 7.25 -18.51
C ASN A 155 6.91 6.11 -18.29
N ALA A 156 6.89 5.12 -19.19
CA ALA A 156 5.98 3.98 -19.10
C ALA A 156 6.18 3.19 -17.79
N ASN A 157 7.44 2.95 -17.38
CA ASN A 157 7.74 2.22 -16.15
C ASN A 157 7.22 2.93 -14.90
N TRP A 158 7.34 4.27 -14.81
CA TRP A 158 6.80 5.01 -13.68
C TRP A 158 5.26 4.90 -13.60
N ASN A 159 4.56 5.03 -14.76
CA ASN A 159 3.11 4.86 -14.81
C ASN A 159 2.69 3.42 -14.50
N MET A 160 3.44 2.42 -14.96
CA MET A 160 3.26 1.01 -14.62
C MET A 160 3.33 0.80 -13.10
N ARG A 161 4.36 1.32 -12.44
CA ARG A 161 4.53 1.22 -10.99
C ARG A 161 3.39 1.91 -10.24
N MET A 162 2.98 3.12 -10.66
CA MET A 162 1.82 3.79 -10.07
C MET A 162 0.53 2.96 -10.25
N ALA A 163 0.33 2.35 -11.43
CA ALA A 163 -0.82 1.50 -11.68
C ALA A 163 -0.85 0.29 -10.74
N TYR A 164 0.26 -0.44 -10.62
CA TYR A 164 0.36 -1.58 -9.70
C TYR A 164 0.18 -1.17 -8.24
N ALA A 165 0.85 -0.11 -7.79
CA ALA A 165 0.71 0.35 -6.42
C ALA A 165 -0.75 0.67 -6.06
N TYR A 166 -1.51 1.31 -6.95
CA TYR A 166 -2.92 1.59 -6.73
C TYR A 166 -3.82 0.37 -6.92
N GLN A 167 -3.52 -0.56 -7.83
CA GLN A 167 -4.27 -1.80 -8.04
C GLN A 167 -4.32 -2.65 -6.77
N TYR A 168 -3.20 -2.75 -6.06
CA TYR A 168 -3.10 -3.53 -4.84
C TYR A 168 -3.55 -2.77 -3.58
N LEU A 169 -3.78 -1.46 -3.66
CA LEU A 169 -4.42 -0.71 -2.59
C LEU A 169 -5.94 -0.90 -2.63
N MET A 170 -6.52 -1.14 -1.46
CA MET A 170 -7.95 -1.36 -1.34
C MET A 170 -8.76 -0.16 -1.86
N ARG A 171 -9.67 -0.39 -2.79
CA ARG A 171 -10.60 0.59 -3.39
C ARG A 171 -9.90 1.79 -4.06
N GLN A 172 -8.77 1.58 -4.68
CA GLN A 172 -8.08 2.58 -5.47
C GLN A 172 -8.03 2.20 -6.97
N GLU A 173 -8.91 1.28 -7.38
CA GLU A 173 -8.95 0.70 -8.72
C GLU A 173 -9.13 1.78 -9.80
N GLU A 174 -9.90 2.83 -9.52
CA GLU A 174 -10.10 3.94 -10.45
C GLU A 174 -8.78 4.69 -10.75
N LYS A 175 -7.92 4.88 -9.74
CA LYS A 175 -6.59 5.47 -9.93
C LYS A 175 -5.65 4.51 -10.66
N ALA A 176 -5.69 3.22 -10.32
CA ALA A 176 -4.91 2.22 -11.04
C ALA A 176 -5.22 2.26 -12.55
N ILE A 177 -6.50 2.34 -12.92
CA ILE A 177 -6.96 2.46 -14.30
C ILE A 177 -6.42 3.74 -14.97
N GLU A 178 -6.40 4.87 -14.27
CA GLU A 178 -5.87 6.13 -14.81
C GLU A 178 -4.39 5.99 -15.22
N TYR A 179 -3.55 5.46 -14.31
CA TYR A 179 -2.14 5.26 -14.61
C TYR A 179 -1.88 4.13 -15.61
N ALA A 180 -2.67 3.05 -15.57
CA ALA A 180 -2.56 1.97 -16.55
C ALA A 180 -2.91 2.44 -17.99
N LYS A 181 -3.89 3.32 -18.15
CA LYS A 181 -4.18 3.95 -19.45
C LYS A 181 -3.00 4.78 -19.94
N ARG A 182 -2.37 5.55 -19.05
CA ARG A 182 -1.20 6.35 -19.41
C ARG A 182 -0.02 5.47 -19.78
N TRP A 183 0.19 4.36 -19.03
CA TRP A 183 1.19 3.36 -19.37
C TRP A 183 0.95 2.76 -20.76
N ALA A 184 -0.28 2.34 -21.09
CA ALA A 184 -0.64 1.80 -22.40
C ALA A 184 -0.41 2.81 -23.56
N GLU A 185 -0.58 4.11 -23.30
CA GLU A 185 -0.27 5.16 -24.31
C GLU A 185 1.24 5.30 -24.54
N LEU A 186 2.04 5.14 -23.49
CA LEU A 186 3.50 5.31 -23.53
C LEU A 186 4.24 4.06 -24.02
N ASP A 187 3.67 2.88 -23.79
CA ASP A 187 4.18 1.60 -24.24
C ASP A 187 3.03 0.71 -24.78
N PRO A 188 2.61 0.93 -26.05
CA PRO A 188 1.50 0.20 -26.63
C PRO A 188 1.76 -1.29 -26.88
N GLU A 189 3.03 -1.71 -26.89
CA GLU A 189 3.43 -3.09 -27.11
C GLU A 189 3.29 -3.95 -25.83
N ASP A 190 3.25 -3.32 -24.66
CA ASP A 190 3.03 -4.01 -23.39
C ASP A 190 1.53 -4.25 -23.15
N SER A 191 1.12 -5.52 -23.17
CA SER A 191 -0.28 -5.91 -22.94
C SER A 191 -0.70 -5.84 -21.47
N SER A 192 0.24 -5.83 -20.54
CA SER A 192 -0.03 -5.91 -19.09
C SER A 192 -0.84 -4.71 -18.58
N ALA A 193 -0.68 -3.54 -19.23
CA ALA A 193 -1.49 -2.36 -18.92
C ALA A 193 -3.01 -2.61 -19.13
N LYS A 194 -3.38 -3.38 -20.16
CA LYS A 194 -4.77 -3.73 -20.45
C LYS A 194 -5.30 -4.73 -19.44
N GLU A 195 -4.48 -5.69 -19.03
CA GLU A 195 -4.82 -6.67 -17.99
C GLU A 195 -5.14 -5.98 -16.67
N VAL A 196 -4.30 -5.02 -16.25
CA VAL A 196 -4.55 -4.20 -15.04
C VAL A 196 -5.88 -3.45 -15.14
N ILE A 197 -6.19 -2.84 -16.30
CA ILE A 197 -7.45 -2.12 -16.50
C ILE A 197 -8.65 -3.08 -16.38
N GLU A 198 -8.57 -4.25 -17.03
CA GLU A 198 -9.66 -5.24 -17.03
C GLU A 198 -9.91 -5.78 -15.61
N GLU A 199 -8.86 -6.17 -14.88
CA GLU A 199 -8.96 -6.64 -13.50
C GLU A 199 -9.55 -5.58 -12.56
N CYS A 200 -9.10 -4.33 -12.64
CA CYS A 200 -9.65 -3.25 -11.85
C CYS A 200 -11.13 -2.97 -12.16
N MET A 201 -11.53 -3.00 -13.44
CA MET A 201 -12.93 -2.83 -13.84
C MET A 201 -13.82 -3.97 -13.31
N GLU A 202 -13.31 -5.19 -13.31
CA GLU A 202 -14.02 -6.35 -12.77
C GLU A 202 -14.25 -6.19 -11.24
N GLU A 203 -13.24 -5.76 -10.49
CA GLU A 203 -13.36 -5.53 -9.05
C GLU A 203 -14.35 -4.40 -8.72
N ILE A 204 -14.35 -3.31 -9.47
CA ILE A 204 -15.34 -2.23 -9.35
C ILE A 204 -16.75 -2.79 -9.56
N SER A 205 -16.97 -3.57 -10.64
CA SER A 205 -18.26 -4.16 -10.97
C SER A 205 -18.76 -5.14 -9.90
N LYS A 206 -17.88 -5.97 -9.35
CA LYS A 206 -18.20 -6.89 -8.24
C LYS A 206 -18.67 -6.12 -7.00
N ARG A 207 -18.00 -5.02 -6.68
CA ARG A 207 -18.30 -4.16 -5.54
C ARG A 207 -19.67 -3.49 -5.68
N GLU A 208 -19.98 -2.94 -6.86
CA GLU A 208 -21.26 -2.30 -7.15
C GLU A 208 -22.44 -3.28 -7.07
N ASN A 209 -22.28 -4.46 -7.65
CA ASN A 209 -23.30 -5.51 -7.57
C ASN A 209 -23.56 -5.97 -6.14
N SER A 210 -22.53 -6.10 -5.32
CA SER A 210 -22.64 -6.47 -3.89
C SER A 210 -23.34 -5.41 -3.06
N SER A 211 -23.22 -4.14 -3.42
CA SER A 211 -23.91 -3.02 -2.75
C SER A 211 -25.39 -2.98 -3.10
N ASN A 212 -25.75 -3.23 -4.36
CA ASN A 212 -27.14 -3.23 -4.83
C ASN A 212 -27.97 -4.39 -4.24
N VAL A 213 -27.36 -5.55 -3.98
CA VAL A 213 -28.03 -6.70 -3.35
C VAL A 213 -28.41 -6.38 -1.89
N LYS A 214 -27.56 -5.67 -1.17
CA LYS A 214 -27.84 -5.29 0.23
C LYS A 214 -28.95 -4.24 0.37
N GLU A 215 -29.12 -3.35 -0.60
CA GLU A 215 -30.22 -2.37 -0.59
C GLU A 215 -31.58 -3.02 -0.91
N SER A 216 -31.60 -4.07 -1.74
CA SER A 216 -32.85 -4.77 -2.06
C SER A 216 -33.42 -5.59 -0.89
N ASP A 217 -32.55 -6.16 -0.03
CA ASP A 217 -32.96 -6.94 1.14
C ASP A 217 -33.47 -6.11 2.32
N THR A 218 -33.24 -4.79 2.30
CA THR A 218 -33.71 -3.87 3.37
C THR A 218 -35.08 -3.28 3.10
N MET A 219 -35.70 -3.54 1.94
CA MET A 219 -37.03 -3.04 1.56
C MET A 219 -38.14 -4.10 1.67
N GLU A 220 -38.19 -4.91 2.72
CA GLU A 220 -39.43 -5.60 3.05
C GLU A 220 -40.43 -4.64 3.71
N PRO A 221 -41.61 -4.43 3.15
CA PRO A 221 -42.62 -3.55 3.75
C PRO A 221 -43.12 -4.17 5.04
N CYS A 222 -43.02 -3.42 6.12
CA CYS A 222 -43.66 -3.74 7.39
C CYS A 222 -45.17 -3.93 7.15
N ALA A 223 -45.62 -5.18 7.10
CA ALA A 223 -47.01 -5.52 6.95
C ALA A 223 -47.79 -5.01 8.19
N THR A 224 -48.56 -3.96 8.02
CA THR A 224 -49.53 -3.49 9.01
C THR A 224 -50.58 -4.56 9.21
N SER A 225 -50.48 -5.33 10.26
CA SER A 225 -51.58 -6.17 10.76
C SER A 225 -52.59 -5.27 11.46
N ASN A 226 -53.62 -4.85 10.72
CA ASN A 226 -54.88 -4.40 11.30
C ASN A 226 -55.65 -5.63 11.75
N THR A 227 -55.81 -5.81 13.06
CA THR A 227 -56.83 -6.65 13.66
C THR A 227 -57.83 -5.80 14.38
N HIS A 228 -59.07 -5.98 13.99
CA HIS A 228 -60.27 -5.46 14.63
C HIS A 228 -60.46 -5.95 16.08
#